data_5199eaa42deafaef3395bcf17e275b1f
#
_entry.id   5199eaa42deafaef3395bcf17e275b1f
#
_cell.length_a   1.000
_cell.length_b   1.000
_cell.length_c   1.000
_cell.angle_alpha   90.00
_cell.angle_beta   90.00
_cell.angle_gamma   90.00
#
_symmetry.space_group_name_H-M   'P 1'
#
loop_
_entity.id
_entity.type
_entity.pdbx_description
1 polymer ?
#
loop_
_entity_poly.entity_id
_entity_poly.type
_entity_poly.pdbx_seq_one_letter_code
_entity_poly.pdbx_strand_id
1 'polypeptide(L)'
;MIVTADVLAFGAALHQVIRSKVIQLGVASADFVLTATHTHNGPVLPEKLDPYISYNLTNTAQVQQYADQLAQTLADLVATTLASTRSTVTLDYQVVDEDFSRNRAGLSYVERDVPVLVARGTDGKPRAVLFSYGAHPVAAGSQTLFDPDYPAEAIKEIEAFGPGVFAQFILGPAGDQNPHTTGSVAVSDSFGSDLGTTVRDAIGQPGRTITGGIASQYERVTLPLDITVTSANLAAVKAAYDRRAAAPGTIGYARRHAQRMSAAATNRSFATTVDLPLQVWKFTGTSGLKMVFTGGEIVSGYAVYFRARNGGSNNLWFSGYANEVPAYIPSNELLARDGYEAGIDSDSPGIAGGSMSVYNHFGHFLRKTSSTAPDGVEEKMVAAITRMLA
;
A
#
# COMPACT_ATOMS: atom_id res chain seq x y z
N MET A 1 9.42 -13.15 6.81
CA MET A 1 8.03 -13.23 7.36
C MET A 1 7.20 -12.14 6.71
N ILE A 2 6.10 -12.49 6.06
CA ILE A 2 5.11 -11.52 5.53
C ILE A 2 3.81 -11.77 6.28
N VAL A 3 3.19 -10.71 6.78
CA VAL A 3 1.90 -10.74 7.46
C VAL A 3 0.97 -9.76 6.75
N THR A 4 -0.20 -10.24 6.34
CA THR A 4 -1.23 -9.43 5.70
C THR A 4 -2.46 -9.33 6.60
N ALA A 5 -3.11 -8.18 6.63
CA ALA A 5 -4.38 -7.99 7.31
C ALA A 5 -5.40 -7.28 6.42
N ASP A 6 -6.68 -7.67 6.56
CA ASP A 6 -7.80 -7.05 5.84
C ASP A 6 -8.22 -5.74 6.54
N VAL A 7 -7.37 -4.75 6.38
CA VAL A 7 -7.56 -3.38 6.85
C VAL A 7 -7.17 -2.42 5.73
N LEU A 8 -7.62 -1.18 5.83
CA LEU A 8 -7.26 -0.16 4.83
C LEU A 8 -5.74 0.09 4.84
N ALA A 9 -5.15 0.30 5.99
CA ALA A 9 -3.71 0.60 6.11
C ALA A 9 -3.28 0.73 7.57
N PHE A 10 -1.99 0.60 7.83
CA PHE A 10 -1.39 0.83 9.13
C PHE A 10 -0.81 2.25 9.24
N GLY A 11 -1.03 2.89 10.39
CA GLY A 11 -0.34 4.10 10.79
C GLY A 11 1.05 3.82 11.35
N ALA A 12 1.89 4.86 11.43
CA ALA A 12 3.27 4.72 11.89
C ALA A 12 3.37 4.15 13.32
N ALA A 13 2.59 4.68 14.27
CA ALA A 13 2.64 4.23 15.65
C ALA A 13 2.22 2.76 15.80
N LEU A 14 1.10 2.36 15.18
CA LEU A 14 0.62 0.99 15.25
C LEU A 14 1.60 0.01 14.58
N HIS A 15 2.14 0.38 13.41
CA HIS A 15 3.18 -0.43 12.75
C HIS A 15 4.40 -0.62 13.66
N GLN A 16 4.89 0.44 14.31
CA GLN A 16 6.04 0.35 15.22
C GLN A 16 5.76 -0.57 16.42
N VAL A 17 4.55 -0.55 16.98
CA VAL A 17 4.14 -1.46 18.05
C VAL A 17 4.17 -2.91 17.57
N ILE A 18 3.55 -3.21 16.43
CA ILE A 18 3.52 -4.57 15.85
C ILE A 18 4.93 -5.04 15.53
N ARG A 19 5.73 -4.22 14.84
CA ARG A 19 7.11 -4.54 14.47
C ARG A 19 7.98 -4.82 15.70
N SER A 20 7.85 -4.01 16.76
CA SER A 20 8.59 -4.22 18.01
C SER A 20 8.24 -5.56 18.66
N LYS A 21 6.96 -5.94 18.70
CA LYS A 21 6.53 -7.25 19.20
C LYS A 21 7.14 -8.40 18.40
N VAL A 22 7.13 -8.30 17.07
CA VAL A 22 7.68 -9.33 16.16
C VAL A 22 9.21 -9.45 16.29
N ILE A 23 9.92 -8.33 16.45
CA ILE A 23 11.37 -8.34 16.69
C ILE A 23 11.70 -9.06 18.02
N GLN A 24 10.90 -8.86 19.08
CA GLN A 24 11.06 -9.57 20.35
C GLN A 24 10.88 -11.09 20.24
N LEU A 25 10.18 -11.57 19.21
CA LEU A 25 10.07 -13.00 18.87
C LEU A 25 11.29 -13.55 18.10
N GLY A 26 12.31 -12.73 17.83
CA GLY A 26 13.55 -13.12 17.18
C GLY A 26 13.54 -12.95 15.64
N VAL A 27 12.54 -12.30 15.07
CA VAL A 27 12.52 -11.95 13.64
C VAL A 27 13.29 -10.66 13.43
N ALA A 28 14.31 -10.67 12.57
CA ALA A 28 15.04 -9.44 12.26
C ALA A 28 14.13 -8.40 11.57
N SER A 29 14.38 -7.12 11.86
CA SER A 29 13.55 -6.02 11.35
C SER A 29 13.44 -6.05 9.81
N ALA A 30 14.52 -6.33 9.10
CA ALA A 30 14.52 -6.41 7.65
C ALA A 30 13.84 -7.69 7.09
N ASP A 31 13.58 -8.68 7.94
CA ASP A 31 12.93 -9.95 7.57
C ASP A 31 11.42 -9.94 7.84
N PHE A 32 10.88 -8.85 8.35
CA PHE A 32 9.45 -8.70 8.64
C PHE A 32 8.81 -7.65 7.76
N VAL A 33 7.81 -8.04 6.98
CA VAL A 33 6.95 -7.17 6.19
C VAL A 33 5.52 -7.28 6.73
N LEU A 34 4.93 -6.15 7.07
CA LEU A 34 3.52 -6.03 7.40
C LEU A 34 2.81 -5.41 6.20
N THR A 35 1.72 -6.01 5.71
CA THR A 35 0.95 -5.44 4.60
C THR A 35 -0.53 -5.36 4.94
N ALA A 36 -1.23 -4.44 4.29
CA ALA A 36 -2.67 -4.37 4.28
C ALA A 36 -3.20 -4.82 2.92
N THR A 37 -4.35 -5.50 2.89
CA THR A 37 -5.06 -5.72 1.62
C THR A 37 -5.61 -4.43 1.05
N HIS A 38 -5.75 -3.40 1.87
CA HIS A 38 -6.31 -2.10 1.54
C HIS A 38 -7.80 -2.12 1.21
N THR A 39 -8.54 -3.10 1.74
CA THR A 39 -9.99 -3.05 1.61
C THR A 39 -10.56 -1.75 2.19
N HIS A 40 -11.51 -1.14 1.48
CA HIS A 40 -12.21 0.06 1.93
C HIS A 40 -13.41 -0.23 2.83
N ASN A 41 -13.70 -1.50 3.08
CA ASN A 41 -14.76 -1.96 3.97
C ASN A 41 -14.21 -2.65 5.24
N GLY A 42 -12.99 -2.33 5.63
CA GLY A 42 -12.35 -2.83 6.84
C GLY A 42 -12.56 -1.93 8.06
N PRO A 43 -12.09 -2.36 9.24
CA PRO A 43 -12.16 -1.56 10.45
C PRO A 43 -11.26 -0.33 10.38
N VAL A 44 -11.69 0.77 11.02
CA VAL A 44 -10.89 1.99 11.15
C VAL A 44 -9.75 1.76 12.14
N LEU A 45 -8.54 2.16 11.75
CA LEU A 45 -7.35 2.13 12.60
C LEU A 45 -6.88 3.56 12.96
N PRO A 46 -6.20 3.75 14.11
CA PRO A 46 -5.64 5.04 14.50
C PRO A 46 -4.66 5.58 13.46
N GLU A 47 -4.52 6.90 13.40
CA GLU A 47 -3.60 7.63 12.52
C GLU A 47 -3.87 7.47 11.01
N LYS A 48 -4.90 6.72 10.63
CA LYS A 48 -5.30 6.55 9.25
C LYS A 48 -6.47 7.45 8.90
N LEU A 49 -7.56 6.87 8.48
CA LEU A 49 -8.75 7.61 8.14
C LEU A 49 -9.43 8.25 9.34
N ASP A 50 -9.13 7.75 10.56
CA ASP A 50 -9.62 8.32 11.81
C ASP A 50 -9.45 9.83 11.90
N PRO A 51 -8.27 10.44 11.60
CA PRO A 51 -8.11 11.88 11.77
C PRO A 51 -9.04 12.76 10.95
N TYR A 52 -9.60 12.29 9.85
CA TYR A 52 -10.48 13.12 9.03
C TYR A 52 -11.74 12.42 8.51
N ILE A 53 -11.73 11.12 8.26
CA ILE A 53 -12.98 10.40 7.91
C ILE A 53 -13.93 10.44 9.11
N SER A 54 -13.41 10.24 10.30
CA SER A 54 -14.18 10.15 11.52
C SER A 54 -13.93 11.28 12.51
N TYR A 55 -13.23 12.34 12.12
CA TYR A 55 -12.91 13.49 12.99
C TYR A 55 -14.13 13.98 13.78
N ASN A 56 -14.01 13.93 15.11
CA ASN A 56 -15.07 14.21 16.08
C ASN A 56 -16.31 13.29 16.01
N LEU A 57 -16.25 12.18 15.27
CA LEU A 57 -17.35 11.22 15.19
C LEU A 57 -17.04 9.87 15.84
N THR A 58 -15.79 9.45 15.85
CA THR A 58 -15.38 8.15 16.39
C THR A 58 -15.20 8.19 17.90
N ASN A 59 -15.49 7.06 18.52
CA ASN A 59 -14.97 6.76 19.85
C ASN A 59 -13.51 6.33 19.74
N THR A 60 -12.60 7.29 19.87
CA THR A 60 -11.16 7.05 19.75
C THR A 60 -10.64 5.98 20.71
N ALA A 61 -11.26 5.81 21.88
CA ALA A 61 -10.90 4.77 22.84
C ALA A 61 -11.21 3.37 22.28
N GLN A 62 -12.34 3.19 21.61
CA GLN A 62 -12.67 1.90 20.97
C GLN A 62 -11.75 1.60 19.78
N VAL A 63 -11.45 2.60 18.95
CA VAL A 63 -10.49 2.46 17.83
C VAL A 63 -9.12 2.05 18.36
N GLN A 64 -8.65 2.68 19.44
CA GLN A 64 -7.37 2.32 20.07
C GLN A 64 -7.40 0.91 20.67
N GLN A 65 -8.47 0.54 21.38
CA GLN A 65 -8.64 -0.80 21.94
C GLN A 65 -8.60 -1.88 20.85
N TYR A 66 -9.27 -1.65 19.72
CA TYR A 66 -9.20 -2.56 18.58
C TYR A 66 -7.78 -2.66 18.02
N ALA A 67 -7.09 -1.54 17.86
CA ALA A 67 -5.72 -1.52 17.37
C ALA A 67 -4.74 -2.29 18.28
N ASP A 68 -4.90 -2.14 19.61
CA ASP A 68 -4.09 -2.87 20.58
C ASP A 68 -4.34 -4.38 20.52
N GLN A 69 -5.61 -4.79 20.38
CA GLN A 69 -5.99 -6.19 20.17
C GLN A 69 -5.43 -6.74 18.87
N LEU A 70 -5.56 -5.99 17.77
CA LEU A 70 -5.00 -6.37 16.46
C LEU A 70 -3.49 -6.56 16.55
N ALA A 71 -2.78 -5.62 17.18
CA ALA A 71 -1.33 -5.72 17.35
C ALA A 71 -0.92 -6.99 18.12
N GLN A 72 -1.68 -7.36 19.15
CA GLN A 72 -1.44 -8.60 19.89
C GLN A 72 -1.76 -9.83 19.04
N THR A 73 -2.90 -9.84 18.36
CA THR A 73 -3.32 -10.94 17.48
C THR A 73 -2.28 -11.23 16.40
N LEU A 74 -1.74 -10.18 15.75
CA LEU A 74 -0.71 -10.33 14.72
C LEU A 74 0.63 -10.83 15.30
N ALA A 75 1.00 -10.40 16.50
CA ALA A 75 2.18 -10.94 17.19
C ALA A 75 2.01 -12.41 17.56
N ASP A 76 0.84 -12.79 18.08
CA ASP A 76 0.51 -14.18 18.43
C ASP A 76 0.48 -15.10 17.18
N LEU A 77 -0.03 -14.58 16.04
CA LEU A 77 0.02 -15.28 14.76
C LEU A 77 1.47 -15.55 14.34
N VAL A 78 2.35 -14.55 14.46
CA VAL A 78 3.78 -14.73 14.17
C VAL A 78 4.42 -15.75 15.12
N ALA A 79 4.15 -15.66 16.42
CA ALA A 79 4.68 -16.60 17.41
C ALA A 79 4.25 -18.05 17.12
N THR A 80 2.96 -18.24 16.81
CA THR A 80 2.40 -19.54 16.44
C THR A 80 3.05 -20.09 15.17
N THR A 81 3.22 -19.22 14.15
CA THR A 81 3.88 -19.61 12.88
C THR A 81 5.33 -20.00 13.10
N LEU A 82 6.09 -19.28 13.94
CA LEU A 82 7.47 -19.60 14.26
C LEU A 82 7.62 -20.92 15.03
N ALA A 83 6.63 -21.25 15.87
CA ALA A 83 6.58 -22.50 16.63
C ALA A 83 6.11 -23.71 15.81
N SER A 84 5.52 -23.48 14.62
CA SER A 84 4.97 -24.54 13.78
C SER A 84 6.08 -25.41 13.17
N THR A 85 5.75 -26.67 12.91
CA THR A 85 6.65 -27.62 12.21
C THR A 85 6.97 -27.11 10.82
N ARG A 86 8.26 -27.05 10.49
CA ARG A 86 8.73 -26.61 9.17
C ARG A 86 8.86 -27.80 8.23
N SER A 87 8.45 -27.63 7.00
CA SER A 87 8.64 -28.59 5.92
C SER A 87 9.62 -28.04 4.89
N THR A 88 10.38 -28.94 4.27
CA THR A 88 11.24 -28.57 3.14
C THR A 88 10.37 -28.31 1.91
N VAL A 89 10.61 -27.19 1.25
CA VAL A 89 9.92 -26.78 0.02
C VAL A 89 10.92 -26.29 -1.02
N THR A 90 10.52 -26.36 -2.28
CA THR A 90 11.12 -25.60 -3.38
C THR A 90 10.27 -24.39 -3.68
N LEU A 91 10.88 -23.32 -4.18
CA LEU A 91 10.18 -22.11 -4.59
C LEU A 91 10.18 -22.00 -6.11
N ASP A 92 9.02 -21.74 -6.68
CA ASP A 92 8.88 -21.33 -8.08
C ASP A 92 8.25 -19.94 -8.16
N TYR A 93 8.62 -19.23 -9.20
CA TYR A 93 8.10 -17.91 -9.49
C TYR A 93 7.61 -17.82 -10.93
N GLN A 94 6.48 -17.18 -11.12
CA GLN A 94 5.92 -16.88 -12.42
C GLN A 94 5.12 -15.58 -12.37
N VAL A 95 4.84 -15.02 -13.53
CA VAL A 95 3.99 -13.83 -13.68
C VAL A 95 2.89 -14.21 -14.66
N VAL A 96 1.66 -13.99 -14.28
CA VAL A 96 0.48 -14.12 -15.12
C VAL A 96 -0.16 -12.77 -15.33
N ASP A 97 -1.18 -12.69 -16.18
CA ASP A 97 -1.83 -11.45 -16.56
C ASP A 97 -3.28 -11.45 -16.13
N GLU A 98 -3.76 -10.30 -15.61
CA GLU A 98 -5.16 -10.06 -15.29
C GLU A 98 -5.56 -8.65 -15.77
N ASP A 99 -6.81 -8.44 -16.19
CA ASP A 99 -7.14 -7.24 -16.94
C ASP A 99 -8.27 -6.36 -16.35
N PHE A 100 -8.76 -6.65 -15.15
CA PHE A 100 -9.80 -5.82 -14.57
C PHE A 100 -9.31 -4.49 -13.97
N SER A 101 -7.99 -4.23 -13.94
CA SER A 101 -7.43 -2.94 -13.53
C SER A 101 -7.52 -1.89 -14.63
N ARG A 102 -7.68 -0.63 -14.25
CA ARG A 102 -7.56 0.55 -15.10
C ARG A 102 -6.80 1.65 -14.39
N ASN A 103 -6.03 2.44 -15.13
CA ASN A 103 -5.41 3.65 -14.58
C ASN A 103 -6.49 4.75 -14.45
N ARG A 104 -6.79 5.18 -13.22
CA ARG A 104 -7.82 6.19 -12.95
C ARG A 104 -7.33 7.63 -13.10
N ALA A 105 -6.00 7.83 -13.10
CA ALA A 105 -5.37 9.14 -13.34
C ALA A 105 -5.22 9.46 -14.84
N GLY A 106 -5.67 8.55 -15.73
CA GLY A 106 -5.63 8.75 -17.19
C GLY A 106 -4.25 8.59 -17.80
N LEU A 107 -3.34 7.87 -17.13
CA LEU A 107 -2.05 7.48 -17.70
C LEU A 107 -2.23 6.25 -18.61
N SER A 108 -1.30 6.07 -19.56
CA SER A 108 -1.42 5.00 -20.56
C SER A 108 -1.05 3.61 -20.07
N TYR A 109 -0.35 3.52 -18.95
CA TYR A 109 0.07 2.23 -18.36
C TYR A 109 -0.95 1.74 -17.34
N VAL A 110 -1.24 0.47 -17.40
CA VAL A 110 -2.15 -0.24 -16.49
C VAL A 110 -1.39 -1.40 -15.87
N GLU A 111 -1.56 -1.60 -14.58
CA GLU A 111 -0.96 -2.73 -13.88
C GLU A 111 -1.78 -4.00 -14.19
N ARG A 112 -1.19 -4.92 -14.95
CA ARG A 112 -1.79 -6.19 -15.36
C ARG A 112 -1.02 -7.38 -14.81
N ASP A 113 0.24 -7.19 -14.46
CA ASP A 113 1.09 -8.27 -14.00
C ASP A 113 0.63 -8.80 -12.64
N VAL A 114 0.50 -10.12 -12.55
CA VAL A 114 0.21 -10.87 -11.33
C VAL A 114 1.43 -11.72 -11.00
N PRO A 115 2.36 -11.22 -10.18
CA PRO A 115 3.45 -12.03 -9.65
C PRO A 115 2.92 -13.13 -8.74
N VAL A 116 3.44 -14.35 -8.91
CA VAL A 116 3.04 -15.55 -8.15
C VAL A 116 4.29 -16.29 -7.68
N LEU A 117 4.47 -16.42 -6.37
CA LEU A 117 5.53 -17.23 -5.75
C LEU A 117 4.90 -18.45 -5.07
N VAL A 118 5.30 -19.64 -5.47
CA VAL A 118 4.74 -20.90 -5.01
C VAL A 118 5.77 -21.67 -4.19
N ALA A 119 5.40 -22.07 -2.99
CA ALA A 119 6.16 -23.05 -2.21
C ALA A 119 5.61 -24.44 -2.47
N ARG A 120 6.44 -25.33 -3.05
CA ARG A 120 6.07 -26.73 -3.34
C ARG A 120 6.72 -27.68 -2.38
N GLY A 121 5.93 -28.65 -1.91
CA GLY A 121 6.45 -29.76 -1.13
C GLY A 121 7.35 -30.68 -1.95
N THR A 122 7.97 -31.64 -1.29
CA THR A 122 8.85 -32.65 -1.93
C THR A 122 8.12 -33.55 -2.93
N ASP A 123 6.79 -33.58 -2.89
CA ASP A 123 5.92 -34.26 -3.84
C ASP A 123 5.56 -33.37 -5.05
N GLY A 124 6.14 -32.18 -5.16
CA GLY A 124 5.89 -31.20 -6.22
C GLY A 124 4.58 -30.42 -6.10
N LYS A 125 3.72 -30.71 -5.12
CA LYS A 125 2.43 -30.05 -4.95
C LYS A 125 2.57 -28.70 -4.26
N PRO A 126 1.76 -27.68 -4.64
CA PRO A 126 1.69 -26.41 -3.92
C PRO A 126 1.34 -26.62 -2.43
N ARG A 127 1.99 -25.87 -1.57
CA ARG A 127 1.71 -25.78 -0.12
C ARG A 127 1.33 -24.36 0.27
N ALA A 128 2.03 -23.37 -0.30
CA ALA A 128 1.70 -21.98 -0.09
C ALA A 128 1.90 -21.19 -1.39
N VAL A 129 1.07 -20.18 -1.57
CA VAL A 129 1.06 -19.30 -2.72
C VAL A 129 1.03 -17.86 -2.21
N LEU A 130 2.03 -17.07 -2.57
CA LEU A 130 2.02 -15.63 -2.41
C LEU A 130 1.76 -15.01 -3.77
N PHE A 131 0.77 -14.12 -3.87
CA PHE A 131 0.43 -13.46 -5.13
C PHE A 131 0.09 -11.98 -4.92
N SER A 132 0.10 -11.20 -6.00
CA SER A 132 -0.13 -9.77 -5.96
C SER A 132 -0.87 -9.31 -7.20
N TYR A 133 -1.69 -8.28 -7.05
CA TYR A 133 -2.28 -7.56 -8.15
C TYR A 133 -2.39 -6.07 -7.84
N GLY A 134 -2.28 -5.22 -8.88
CA GLY A 134 -2.25 -3.77 -8.73
C GLY A 134 -3.59 -3.11 -9.05
N ALA A 135 -4.65 -3.42 -8.30
CA ALA A 135 -5.93 -2.72 -8.37
C ALA A 135 -6.43 -2.41 -6.96
N HIS A 136 -6.95 -1.21 -6.71
CA HIS A 136 -7.55 -0.87 -5.42
C HIS A 136 -8.67 -1.87 -5.05
N PRO A 137 -8.70 -2.43 -3.85
CA PRO A 137 -9.81 -3.24 -3.35
C PRO A 137 -11.03 -2.39 -2.99
N VAL A 138 -11.73 -1.94 -4.04
CA VAL A 138 -12.93 -1.09 -3.98
C VAL A 138 -14.05 -1.62 -4.89
N ALA A 139 -13.90 -2.85 -5.40
CA ALA A 139 -14.86 -3.47 -6.31
C ALA A 139 -16.23 -3.66 -5.64
N ALA A 140 -16.26 -4.03 -4.37
CA ALA A 140 -17.49 -4.18 -3.59
C ALA A 140 -18.26 -2.86 -3.41
N GLY A 141 -17.62 -1.71 -3.61
CA GLY A 141 -18.20 -0.41 -3.25
C GLY A 141 -18.33 -0.23 -1.74
N SER A 142 -19.12 0.75 -1.30
CA SER A 142 -19.34 0.98 0.13
C SER A 142 -20.33 -0.05 0.70
N GLN A 143 -19.91 -0.80 1.72
CA GLN A 143 -20.71 -1.81 2.40
C GLN A 143 -21.07 -1.38 3.83
N THR A 144 -22.10 -1.99 4.39
CA THR A 144 -22.50 -1.81 5.80
C THR A 144 -21.90 -2.87 6.73
N LEU A 145 -21.30 -3.90 6.17
CA LEU A 145 -20.57 -4.95 6.86
C LEU A 145 -19.10 -4.91 6.44
N PHE A 146 -18.23 -5.50 7.24
CA PHE A 146 -16.84 -5.70 6.83
C PHE A 146 -16.79 -6.61 5.61
N ASP A 147 -15.99 -6.22 4.65
CA ASP A 147 -15.82 -6.93 3.39
C ASP A 147 -14.34 -6.82 2.95
N PRO A 148 -13.65 -7.95 2.71
CA PRO A 148 -12.24 -7.94 2.33
C PRO A 148 -12.00 -7.64 0.85
N ASP A 149 -13.08 -7.41 0.06
CA ASP A 149 -13.06 -7.17 -1.36
C ASP A 149 -12.47 -8.35 -2.17
N TYR A 150 -12.20 -8.18 -3.47
CA TYR A 150 -11.77 -9.23 -4.41
C TYR A 150 -10.59 -10.11 -3.93
N PRO A 151 -9.65 -9.64 -3.07
CA PRO A 151 -8.54 -10.48 -2.62
C PRO A 151 -8.98 -11.74 -1.88
N ALA A 152 -10.07 -11.67 -1.11
CA ALA A 152 -10.53 -12.83 -0.34
C ALA A 152 -11.11 -13.94 -1.22
N GLU A 153 -11.91 -13.60 -2.22
CA GLU A 153 -12.44 -14.60 -3.14
C GLU A 153 -11.31 -15.21 -3.98
N ALA A 154 -10.30 -14.40 -4.39
CA ALA A 154 -9.12 -14.92 -5.06
C ALA A 154 -8.34 -15.93 -4.19
N ILE A 155 -8.16 -15.64 -2.90
CA ILE A 155 -7.53 -16.55 -1.94
C ILE A 155 -8.31 -17.85 -1.87
N LYS A 156 -9.62 -17.80 -1.72
CA LYS A 156 -10.53 -18.96 -1.64
C LYS A 156 -10.44 -19.84 -2.89
N GLU A 157 -10.43 -19.24 -4.08
CA GLU A 157 -10.27 -19.96 -5.35
C GLU A 157 -8.91 -20.66 -5.45
N ILE A 158 -7.83 -20.01 -5.01
CA ILE A 158 -6.49 -20.60 -5.02
C ILE A 158 -6.39 -21.76 -4.01
N GLU A 159 -6.93 -21.59 -2.81
CA GLU A 159 -6.93 -22.62 -1.78
C GLU A 159 -7.77 -23.86 -2.17
N ALA A 160 -8.77 -23.68 -3.04
CA ALA A 160 -9.54 -24.76 -3.62
C ALA A 160 -8.71 -25.68 -4.58
N PHE A 161 -7.49 -25.29 -4.94
CA PHE A 161 -6.57 -26.15 -5.72
C PHE A 161 -6.33 -27.50 -5.05
N GLY A 162 -6.28 -27.56 -3.73
CA GLY A 162 -6.14 -28.81 -3.02
C GLY A 162 -6.01 -28.67 -1.50
N PRO A 163 -6.23 -29.77 -0.77
CA PRO A 163 -6.16 -29.74 0.69
C PRO A 163 -4.80 -29.26 1.20
N GLY A 164 -4.83 -28.29 2.11
CA GLY A 164 -3.64 -27.74 2.76
C GLY A 164 -2.83 -26.75 1.92
N VAL A 165 -3.35 -26.29 0.79
CA VAL A 165 -2.83 -25.12 0.10
C VAL A 165 -3.25 -23.89 0.87
N PHE A 166 -2.29 -23.01 1.16
CA PHE A 166 -2.50 -21.71 1.79
C PHE A 166 -2.18 -20.61 0.78
N ALA A 167 -3.04 -19.63 0.64
CA ALA A 167 -2.81 -18.47 -0.23
C ALA A 167 -2.71 -17.19 0.57
N GLN A 168 -1.85 -16.28 0.13
CA GLN A 168 -1.68 -14.94 0.72
C GLN A 168 -1.58 -13.89 -0.38
N PHE A 169 -2.40 -12.85 -0.24
CA PHE A 169 -2.39 -11.70 -1.13
C PHE A 169 -1.53 -10.57 -0.54
N ILE A 170 -0.78 -9.88 -1.40
CA ILE A 170 -0.17 -8.58 -1.10
C ILE A 170 -0.52 -7.59 -2.21
N LEU A 171 -0.88 -6.36 -1.85
CA LEU A 171 -1.30 -5.39 -2.84
C LEU A 171 -0.11 -4.87 -3.66
N GLY A 172 -0.30 -4.82 -4.99
CA GLY A 172 0.64 -4.22 -5.93
C GLY A 172 0.65 -2.68 -5.87
N PRO A 173 1.29 -2.01 -6.83
CA PRO A 173 1.35 -0.55 -6.90
C PRO A 173 0.01 0.00 -7.41
N ALA A 174 -0.98 0.10 -6.54
CA ALA A 174 -2.36 0.41 -6.88
C ALA A 174 -2.75 1.89 -6.72
N GLY A 175 -1.82 2.80 -6.39
CA GLY A 175 -2.14 4.19 -6.07
C GLY A 175 -2.98 4.91 -7.12
N ASP A 176 -2.76 4.62 -8.39
CA ASP A 176 -3.49 5.17 -9.52
C ASP A 176 -4.32 4.12 -10.29
N GLN A 177 -4.50 2.92 -9.71
CA GLN A 177 -5.18 1.81 -10.36
C GLN A 177 -6.47 1.42 -9.63
N ASN A 178 -7.58 1.36 -10.34
CA ASN A 178 -8.86 0.87 -9.85
C ASN A 178 -9.38 -0.29 -10.69
N PRO A 179 -10.24 -1.15 -10.15
CA PRO A 179 -11.08 -2.00 -10.98
C PRO A 179 -11.88 -1.18 -11.99
N HIS A 180 -12.09 -1.70 -13.20
CA HIS A 180 -12.85 -0.99 -14.24
C HIS A 180 -14.34 -0.85 -13.90
N THR A 181 -14.86 -1.68 -12.99
CA THR A 181 -16.23 -1.62 -12.47
C THR A 181 -16.21 -1.78 -10.94
N THR A 182 -17.11 -1.10 -10.27
CA THR A 182 -17.27 -1.15 -8.79
C THR A 182 -18.75 -1.05 -8.43
N GLY A 183 -19.12 -1.41 -7.20
CA GLY A 183 -20.42 -1.07 -6.64
C GLY A 183 -21.20 -2.19 -5.97
N SER A 184 -20.71 -3.43 -5.96
CA SER A 184 -21.36 -4.52 -5.23
C SER A 184 -20.37 -5.64 -4.88
N VAL A 185 -20.72 -6.41 -3.83
CA VAL A 185 -19.99 -7.63 -3.45
C VAL A 185 -19.94 -8.62 -4.62
N ALA A 186 -21.01 -8.75 -5.40
CA ALA A 186 -21.00 -9.64 -6.56
C ALA A 186 -19.98 -9.25 -7.65
N VAL A 187 -19.70 -7.96 -7.82
CA VAL A 187 -18.63 -7.49 -8.72
C VAL A 187 -17.26 -7.85 -8.13
N SER A 188 -17.08 -7.64 -6.84
CA SER A 188 -15.86 -8.02 -6.12
C SER A 188 -15.59 -9.53 -6.21
N ASP A 189 -16.61 -10.36 -5.94
CA ASP A 189 -16.52 -11.81 -6.03
C ASP A 189 -16.17 -12.28 -7.45
N SER A 190 -16.75 -11.65 -8.48
CA SER A 190 -16.41 -11.96 -9.87
C SER A 190 -14.94 -11.71 -10.19
N PHE A 191 -14.41 -10.53 -9.83
CA PHE A 191 -13.00 -10.20 -10.04
C PHE A 191 -12.07 -11.09 -9.20
N GLY A 192 -12.47 -11.40 -7.97
CA GLY A 192 -11.73 -12.32 -7.13
C GLY A 192 -11.68 -13.73 -7.71
N SER A 193 -12.80 -14.23 -8.25
CA SER A 193 -12.86 -15.54 -8.90
C SER A 193 -12.02 -15.59 -10.18
N ASP A 194 -12.03 -14.53 -11.00
CA ASP A 194 -11.21 -14.44 -12.21
C ASP A 194 -9.71 -14.46 -11.84
N LEU A 195 -9.27 -13.58 -10.95
CA LEU A 195 -7.89 -13.52 -10.48
C LEU A 195 -7.46 -14.84 -9.82
N GLY A 196 -8.32 -15.40 -8.96
CA GLY A 196 -8.04 -16.66 -8.27
C GLY A 196 -7.92 -17.83 -9.24
N THR A 197 -8.76 -17.89 -10.27
CA THR A 197 -8.71 -18.91 -11.32
C THR A 197 -7.42 -18.76 -12.15
N THR A 198 -7.07 -17.54 -12.56
CA THR A 198 -5.83 -17.26 -13.30
C THR A 198 -4.59 -17.74 -12.51
N VAL A 199 -4.52 -17.43 -11.21
CA VAL A 199 -3.42 -17.88 -10.35
C VAL A 199 -3.48 -19.39 -10.12
N ARG A 200 -4.67 -19.97 -9.86
CA ARG A 200 -4.86 -21.41 -9.65
C ARG A 200 -4.41 -22.24 -10.85
N ASP A 201 -4.72 -21.80 -12.05
CA ASP A 201 -4.31 -22.47 -13.28
C ASP A 201 -2.79 -22.39 -13.47
N ALA A 202 -2.20 -21.26 -13.14
CA ALA A 202 -0.75 -21.06 -13.18
C ALA A 202 0.00 -21.96 -12.21
N ILE A 203 -0.44 -22.09 -10.96
CA ILE A 203 0.23 -22.93 -9.96
C ILE A 203 0.13 -24.44 -10.27
N GLY A 204 -0.74 -24.83 -11.17
CA GLY A 204 -0.79 -26.20 -11.72
C GLY A 204 0.42 -26.58 -12.56
N GLN A 205 1.20 -25.61 -13.01
CA GLN A 205 2.42 -25.78 -13.78
C GLN A 205 3.66 -25.30 -13.00
N PRO A 206 4.84 -25.92 -13.23
CA PRO A 206 6.07 -25.43 -12.60
C PRO A 206 6.46 -24.07 -13.18
N GLY A 207 6.74 -23.12 -12.29
CA GLY A 207 7.33 -21.83 -12.63
C GLY A 207 8.86 -21.88 -12.70
N ARG A 208 9.47 -20.69 -12.80
CA ARG A 208 10.93 -20.55 -12.72
C ARG A 208 11.39 -20.82 -11.28
N THR A 209 12.28 -21.77 -11.11
CA THR A 209 12.82 -22.13 -9.77
C THR A 209 13.56 -20.94 -9.15
N ILE A 210 13.25 -20.64 -7.90
CA ILE A 210 13.93 -19.64 -7.09
C ILE A 210 14.85 -20.34 -6.09
N THR A 211 16.12 -19.93 -6.06
CA THR A 211 17.16 -20.55 -5.22
C THR A 211 17.90 -19.51 -4.40
N GLY A 212 18.70 -19.98 -3.43
CA GLY A 212 19.52 -19.15 -2.55
C GLY A 212 18.76 -18.69 -1.30
N GLY A 213 19.46 -17.96 -0.45
CA GLY A 213 18.88 -17.28 0.69
C GLY A 213 18.20 -15.96 0.28
N ILE A 214 17.64 -15.27 1.26
CA ILE A 214 17.08 -13.94 1.09
C ILE A 214 18.02 -12.94 1.78
N ALA A 215 18.53 -11.98 1.01
CA ALA A 215 19.19 -10.79 1.54
C ALA A 215 18.13 -9.70 1.68
N SER A 216 17.87 -9.28 2.89
CA SER A 216 16.82 -8.31 3.23
C SER A 216 17.42 -6.98 3.67
N GLN A 217 16.77 -5.88 3.29
CA GLN A 217 17.12 -4.53 3.71
C GLN A 217 15.84 -3.78 4.09
N TYR A 218 15.90 -2.98 5.13
CA TYR A 218 14.83 -2.09 5.57
C TYR A 218 15.40 -0.73 5.91
N GLU A 219 14.83 0.32 5.35
CA GLU A 219 15.19 1.70 5.68
C GLU A 219 13.98 2.62 5.66
N ARG A 220 14.15 3.85 6.11
CA ARG A 220 13.15 4.91 5.95
C ARG A 220 13.72 5.99 5.04
N VAL A 221 12.88 6.48 4.12
CA VAL A 221 13.20 7.60 3.26
C VAL A 221 12.38 8.81 3.67
N THR A 222 13.05 9.95 3.85
CA THR A 222 12.41 11.22 4.17
C THR A 222 12.01 11.92 2.87
N LEU A 223 10.72 12.05 2.63
CA LEU A 223 10.12 12.63 1.43
C LEU A 223 9.72 14.09 1.71
N PRO A 224 10.17 15.06 0.93
CA PRO A 224 9.87 16.47 1.14
C PRO A 224 8.46 16.82 0.70
N LEU A 225 7.78 17.64 1.50
CA LEU A 225 6.54 18.32 1.12
C LEU A 225 6.86 19.68 0.52
N ASP A 226 6.11 20.08 -0.50
CA ASP A 226 6.15 21.45 -1.02
C ASP A 226 5.30 22.35 -0.12
N ILE A 227 5.91 22.81 0.96
CA ILE A 227 5.26 23.67 1.92
C ILE A 227 5.71 25.10 1.68
N THR A 228 4.94 25.82 0.89
CA THR A 228 5.02 27.28 0.80
C THR A 228 4.35 27.98 1.99
N VAL A 229 3.94 27.21 3.00
CA VAL A 229 3.24 27.71 4.18
C VAL A 229 4.22 28.43 5.09
N THR A 230 4.16 29.74 5.07
CA THR A 230 4.85 30.65 5.99
C THR A 230 3.85 31.25 6.97
N SER A 231 4.35 31.97 7.98
CA SER A 231 3.46 32.73 8.87
C SER A 231 2.54 33.72 8.12
N ALA A 232 2.98 34.24 6.97
CA ALA A 232 2.17 35.12 6.12
C ALA A 232 1.07 34.35 5.38
N ASN A 233 1.34 33.11 4.95
CA ASN A 233 0.39 32.29 4.19
C ASN A 233 -0.55 31.48 5.09
N LEU A 234 -0.22 31.27 6.35
CA LEU A 234 -0.97 30.39 7.24
C LEU A 234 -2.41 30.85 7.44
N ALA A 235 -2.66 32.16 7.51
CA ALA A 235 -4.00 32.73 7.58
C ALA A 235 -4.81 32.46 6.30
N ALA A 236 -4.17 32.52 5.13
CA ALA A 236 -4.80 32.21 3.84
C ALA A 236 -5.10 30.70 3.72
N VAL A 237 -4.19 29.85 4.16
CA VAL A 237 -4.39 28.38 4.24
C VAL A 237 -5.58 28.05 5.13
N LYS A 238 -5.64 28.63 6.33
CA LYS A 238 -6.79 28.47 7.24
C LYS A 238 -8.08 28.90 6.59
N ALA A 239 -8.11 30.09 5.98
CA ALA A 239 -9.31 30.60 5.33
C ALA A 239 -9.77 29.71 4.14
N ALA A 240 -8.85 29.10 3.41
CA ALA A 240 -9.19 28.16 2.34
C ALA A 240 -9.85 26.88 2.89
N TYR A 241 -9.33 26.32 3.97
CA TYR A 241 -9.96 25.16 4.63
C TYR A 241 -11.29 25.50 5.28
N ASP A 242 -11.44 26.70 5.88
CA ASP A 242 -12.71 27.18 6.42
C ASP A 242 -13.78 27.31 5.33
N ARG A 243 -13.43 27.86 4.17
CA ARG A 243 -14.34 27.94 3.00
C ARG A 243 -14.76 26.54 2.54
N ARG A 244 -13.80 25.61 2.42
CA ARG A 244 -14.09 24.23 2.03
C ARG A 244 -15.02 23.54 3.04
N ALA A 245 -14.78 23.71 4.33
CA ALA A 245 -15.63 23.13 5.38
C ALA A 245 -17.06 23.70 5.34
N ALA A 246 -17.21 24.99 5.00
CA ALA A 246 -18.51 25.67 4.95
C ALA A 246 -19.27 25.44 3.63
N ALA A 247 -18.60 25.01 2.56
CA ALA A 247 -19.22 24.86 1.25
C ALA A 247 -20.33 23.80 1.26
N PRO A 248 -21.55 24.10 0.76
CA PRO A 248 -22.69 23.17 0.83
C PRO A 248 -22.44 21.82 0.16
N GLY A 249 -21.66 21.78 -0.92
CA GLY A 249 -21.35 20.56 -1.67
C GLY A 249 -20.21 19.71 -1.10
N THR A 250 -19.56 20.16 -0.01
CA THR A 250 -18.44 19.40 0.56
C THR A 250 -18.97 18.14 1.28
N ILE A 251 -18.54 16.97 0.83
CA ILE A 251 -18.93 15.69 1.42
C ILE A 251 -18.37 15.52 2.84
N GLY A 252 -18.98 14.64 3.63
CA GLY A 252 -18.75 14.54 5.07
C GLY A 252 -17.28 14.42 5.49
N TYR A 253 -16.51 13.48 4.90
CA TYR A 253 -15.10 13.30 5.25
C TYR A 253 -14.22 14.47 4.77
N ALA A 254 -14.47 15.03 3.59
CA ALA A 254 -13.73 16.19 3.11
C ALA A 254 -13.97 17.43 3.98
N ARG A 255 -15.21 17.58 4.50
CA ARG A 255 -15.54 18.62 5.47
C ARG A 255 -14.76 18.44 6.77
N ARG A 256 -14.73 17.21 7.31
CA ARG A 256 -13.98 16.91 8.54
C ARG A 256 -12.48 17.09 8.37
N HIS A 257 -11.93 16.66 7.24
CA HIS A 257 -10.54 16.95 6.88
C HIS A 257 -10.26 18.45 6.89
N ALA A 258 -11.10 19.24 6.22
CA ALA A 258 -10.95 20.68 6.18
C ALA A 258 -11.03 21.34 7.58
N GLN A 259 -11.95 20.88 8.44
CA GLN A 259 -12.03 21.33 9.83
C GLN A 259 -10.76 21.01 10.63
N ARG A 260 -10.22 19.79 10.47
CA ARG A 260 -8.98 19.38 11.11
C ARG A 260 -7.79 20.22 10.63
N MET A 261 -7.68 20.46 9.33
CA MET A 261 -6.60 21.28 8.77
C MET A 261 -6.71 22.74 9.22
N SER A 262 -7.92 23.29 9.29
CA SER A 262 -8.14 24.64 9.86
C SER A 262 -7.68 24.71 11.33
N ALA A 263 -8.00 23.71 12.13
CA ALA A 263 -7.54 23.63 13.52
C ALA A 263 -6.00 23.51 13.61
N ALA A 264 -5.37 22.68 12.77
CA ALA A 264 -3.92 22.54 12.70
C ALA A 264 -3.24 23.86 12.26
N ALA A 265 -3.84 24.60 11.32
CA ALA A 265 -3.37 25.94 10.93
C ALA A 265 -3.43 26.93 12.10
N THR A 266 -4.49 26.88 12.89
CA THR A 266 -4.62 27.70 14.11
C THR A 266 -3.52 27.40 15.12
N ASN A 267 -3.23 26.13 15.31
CA ASN A 267 -2.22 25.64 16.27
C ASN A 267 -0.79 25.65 15.71
N ARG A 268 -0.60 26.05 14.45
CA ARG A 268 0.69 26.02 13.74
C ARG A 268 1.36 24.64 13.75
N SER A 269 0.55 23.57 13.72
CA SER A 269 1.01 22.17 13.71
C SER A 269 1.05 21.64 12.29
N PHE A 270 2.25 21.59 11.68
CA PHE A 270 2.46 21.04 10.35
C PHE A 270 3.86 20.43 10.21
N ALA A 271 3.96 19.41 9.38
CA ALA A 271 5.22 18.78 9.01
C ALA A 271 5.72 19.33 7.67
N THR A 272 7.01 19.20 7.43
CA THR A 272 7.67 19.58 6.16
C THR A 272 8.12 18.36 5.37
N THR A 273 8.02 17.19 5.96
CA THR A 273 8.43 15.92 5.36
C THR A 273 7.51 14.80 5.80
N VAL A 274 7.52 13.72 5.03
CA VAL A 274 6.89 12.43 5.37
C VAL A 274 7.98 11.36 5.35
N ASP A 275 8.14 10.62 6.43
CA ASP A 275 9.04 9.46 6.47
C ASP A 275 8.30 8.21 6.01
N LEU A 276 8.87 7.52 5.02
CA LEU A 276 8.27 6.35 4.39
C LEU A 276 9.17 5.11 4.57
N PRO A 277 8.66 3.97 5.07
CA PRO A 277 9.42 2.73 5.10
C PRO A 277 9.57 2.14 3.70
N LEU A 278 10.79 1.69 3.41
CA LEU A 278 11.15 0.91 2.23
C LEU A 278 11.79 -0.41 2.66
N GLN A 279 11.47 -1.46 1.94
CA GLN A 279 12.04 -2.77 2.19
C GLN A 279 12.33 -3.48 0.87
N VAL A 280 13.47 -4.15 0.79
CA VAL A 280 13.88 -4.93 -0.39
C VAL A 280 14.37 -6.30 0.05
N TRP A 281 13.85 -7.33 -0.60
CA TRP A 281 14.35 -8.70 -0.49
C TRP A 281 14.95 -9.13 -1.81
N LYS A 282 16.16 -9.69 -1.76
CA LYS A 282 16.87 -10.22 -2.93
C LYS A 282 17.13 -11.71 -2.71
N PHE A 283 16.64 -12.55 -3.62
CA PHE A 283 17.02 -13.96 -3.62
C PHE A 283 18.44 -14.08 -4.19
N THR A 284 19.35 -14.67 -3.40
CA THR A 284 20.80 -14.66 -3.69
C THR A 284 21.26 -15.74 -4.67
N GLY A 285 20.37 -16.63 -5.09
CA GLY A 285 20.67 -17.64 -6.10
C GLY A 285 20.62 -17.09 -7.52
N THR A 286 20.82 -17.97 -8.49
CA THR A 286 20.95 -17.61 -9.92
C THR A 286 19.66 -17.07 -10.54
N SER A 287 18.52 -17.23 -9.88
CA SER A 287 17.22 -16.74 -10.36
C SER A 287 17.09 -15.21 -10.39
N GLY A 288 17.82 -14.51 -9.52
CA GLY A 288 17.87 -13.05 -9.49
C GLY A 288 16.57 -12.35 -9.12
N LEU A 289 15.56 -13.03 -8.55
CA LEU A 289 14.31 -12.39 -8.14
C LEU A 289 14.57 -11.38 -7.03
N LYS A 290 14.01 -10.18 -7.20
CA LYS A 290 14.01 -9.09 -6.22
C LYS A 290 12.57 -8.73 -5.90
N MET A 291 12.28 -8.41 -4.64
CA MET A 291 10.97 -7.94 -4.18
C MET A 291 11.15 -6.58 -3.51
N VAL A 292 10.40 -5.60 -3.96
CA VAL A 292 10.34 -4.25 -3.39
C VAL A 292 9.01 -4.10 -2.68
N PHE A 293 9.06 -3.68 -1.42
CA PHE A 293 7.91 -3.34 -0.60
C PHE A 293 8.01 -1.88 -0.19
N THR A 294 7.09 -1.07 -0.69
CA THR A 294 7.05 0.35 -0.33
C THR A 294 5.90 0.63 0.64
N GLY A 295 6.13 1.53 1.56
CA GLY A 295 5.04 2.19 2.25
C GLY A 295 4.26 3.09 1.28
N GLY A 296 3.14 3.63 1.77
CA GLY A 296 2.31 4.56 1.01
C GLY A 296 1.46 3.89 -0.07
N GLU A 297 0.53 4.66 -0.60
CA GLU A 297 -0.26 4.32 -1.78
C GLU A 297 0.55 4.69 -3.02
N ILE A 298 1.52 3.85 -3.35
CA ILE A 298 2.45 4.13 -4.44
C ILE A 298 1.77 3.97 -5.79
N VAL A 299 2.02 4.93 -6.69
CA VAL A 299 1.48 4.89 -8.05
C VAL A 299 2.25 3.92 -8.93
N SER A 300 1.57 3.33 -9.91
CA SER A 300 2.11 2.26 -10.77
C SER A 300 3.31 2.68 -11.62
N GLY A 301 3.48 3.96 -11.88
CA GLY A 301 4.64 4.50 -12.61
C GLY A 301 6.00 4.09 -12.03
N TYR A 302 6.11 3.93 -10.71
CA TYR A 302 7.33 3.42 -10.07
C TYR A 302 7.63 1.96 -10.45
N ALA A 303 6.60 1.10 -10.47
CA ALA A 303 6.77 -0.29 -10.89
C ALA A 303 7.23 -0.36 -12.36
N VAL A 304 6.59 0.39 -13.24
CA VAL A 304 6.99 0.51 -14.65
C VAL A 304 8.47 0.92 -14.76
N TYR A 305 8.86 1.97 -14.03
CA TYR A 305 10.24 2.47 -14.04
C TYR A 305 11.26 1.42 -13.61
N PHE A 306 11.00 0.74 -12.48
CA PHE A 306 11.97 -0.21 -11.92
C PHE A 306 11.96 -1.55 -12.65
N ARG A 307 10.83 -2.07 -13.10
CA ARG A 307 10.74 -3.30 -13.90
C ARG A 307 11.49 -3.16 -15.21
N ALA A 308 11.35 -2.03 -15.90
CA ALA A 308 12.09 -1.76 -17.14
C ALA A 308 13.64 -1.82 -16.97
N ARG A 309 14.14 -1.55 -15.76
CA ARG A 309 15.58 -1.53 -15.45
C ARG A 309 16.10 -2.79 -14.78
N ASN A 310 15.20 -3.70 -14.40
CA ASN A 310 15.54 -4.93 -13.69
C ASN A 310 15.08 -6.20 -14.42
N GLY A 311 14.78 -6.13 -15.71
CA GLY A 311 14.40 -7.30 -16.53
C GLY A 311 12.93 -7.69 -16.42
N GLY A 312 12.06 -6.71 -16.15
CA GLY A 312 10.59 -6.88 -16.10
C GLY A 312 10.11 -7.53 -14.82
N SER A 313 8.81 -7.82 -14.79
CA SER A 313 8.13 -8.44 -13.67
C SER A 313 8.64 -9.85 -13.35
N ASN A 314 9.25 -10.52 -14.32
CA ASN A 314 9.91 -11.81 -14.07
C ASN A 314 11.09 -11.73 -13.11
N ASN A 315 11.72 -10.57 -12.95
CA ASN A 315 12.88 -10.38 -12.07
C ASN A 315 12.61 -9.40 -10.93
N LEU A 316 11.58 -8.59 -11.04
CA LEU A 316 11.23 -7.60 -10.03
C LEU A 316 9.75 -7.64 -9.68
N TRP A 317 9.44 -8.10 -8.47
CA TRP A 317 8.15 -7.93 -7.84
C TRP A 317 8.09 -6.58 -7.13
N PHE A 318 7.09 -5.77 -7.43
CA PHE A 318 6.92 -4.44 -6.84
C PHE A 318 5.56 -4.35 -6.13
N SER A 319 5.57 -4.06 -4.82
CA SER A 319 4.37 -3.94 -3.99
C SER A 319 4.33 -2.61 -3.28
N GLY A 320 3.13 -2.07 -3.09
CA GLY A 320 2.84 -0.93 -2.24
C GLY A 320 2.26 -1.33 -0.89
N TYR A 321 1.73 -0.36 -0.14
CA TYR A 321 0.90 -0.54 1.05
C TYR A 321 1.57 -1.35 2.18
N ALA A 322 2.89 -1.46 2.13
CA ALA A 322 3.66 -2.22 3.10
C ALA A 322 4.10 -1.34 4.28
N ASN A 323 4.06 -1.93 5.46
CA ASN A 323 4.48 -1.33 6.72
C ASN A 323 3.64 -0.14 7.17
N GLU A 324 3.73 1.01 6.49
CA GLU A 324 2.98 2.23 6.81
C GLU A 324 2.45 2.87 5.53
N VAL A 325 1.26 3.44 5.60
CA VAL A 325 0.68 4.16 4.46
C VAL A 325 0.37 5.60 4.89
N PRO A 326 1.34 6.50 4.90
CA PRO A 326 1.13 7.88 5.36
C PRO A 326 0.43 8.76 4.33
N ALA A 327 0.51 8.42 3.04
CA ALA A 327 0.01 9.22 1.92
C ALA A 327 0.03 8.41 0.62
N TYR A 328 -0.55 8.97 -0.44
CA TYR A 328 -0.21 8.61 -1.83
C TYR A 328 1.24 9.02 -2.12
N ILE A 329 1.93 8.21 -2.92
CA ILE A 329 3.30 8.50 -3.35
C ILE A 329 3.28 8.73 -4.85
N PRO A 330 3.07 10.00 -5.28
CA PRO A 330 2.92 10.36 -6.69
C PRO A 330 4.25 10.38 -7.42
N SER A 331 4.20 10.22 -8.75
CA SER A 331 5.31 10.53 -9.64
C SER A 331 5.35 12.02 -10.01
N ASN A 332 6.47 12.48 -10.56
CA ASN A 332 6.58 13.83 -11.11
C ASN A 332 5.56 14.11 -12.22
N GLU A 333 5.21 13.07 -12.99
CA GLU A 333 4.18 13.17 -14.02
C GLU A 333 2.81 13.49 -13.42
N LEU A 334 2.42 12.79 -12.35
CA LEU A 334 1.15 13.05 -11.66
C LEU A 334 1.14 14.40 -10.94
N LEU A 335 2.22 14.75 -10.26
CA LEU A 335 2.36 16.07 -9.64
C LEU A 335 2.30 17.21 -10.66
N ALA A 336 2.66 16.97 -11.93
CA ALA A 336 2.55 17.96 -13.00
C ALA A 336 1.13 18.09 -13.56
N ARG A 337 0.25 17.11 -13.31
CA ARG A 337 -1.14 17.09 -13.81
C ARG A 337 -2.15 17.57 -12.77
N ASP A 338 -1.71 17.77 -11.53
CA ASP A 338 -2.59 17.97 -10.38
C ASP A 338 -3.55 16.78 -10.13
N GLY A 339 -4.55 16.96 -9.31
CA GLY A 339 -5.59 15.97 -9.08
C GLY A 339 -5.40 15.13 -7.83
N TYR A 340 -6.11 14.01 -7.79
CA TYR A 340 -6.31 13.24 -6.56
C TYR A 340 -5.01 12.61 -6.02
N GLU A 341 -4.23 11.92 -6.85
CA GLU A 341 -3.00 11.26 -6.46
C GLU A 341 -1.89 12.26 -6.12
N ALA A 342 -1.90 13.42 -6.77
CA ALA A 342 -0.97 14.52 -6.50
C ALA A 342 -1.29 15.24 -5.18
N GLY A 343 -2.54 15.19 -4.73
CA GLY A 343 -3.00 15.94 -3.56
C GLY A 343 -3.10 17.43 -3.82
N ILE A 344 -3.18 17.84 -5.06
CA ILE A 344 -3.23 19.24 -5.48
C ILE A 344 -4.62 19.57 -6.00
N ASP A 345 -5.18 20.68 -5.58
CA ASP A 345 -6.42 21.23 -6.12
C ASP A 345 -6.29 22.70 -6.52
N SER A 346 -7.35 23.24 -7.12
CA SER A 346 -7.38 24.61 -7.61
C SER A 346 -7.55 25.68 -6.52
N ASP A 347 -7.75 25.27 -5.25
CA ASP A 347 -7.88 26.26 -4.17
C ASP A 347 -6.54 26.97 -3.91
N SER A 348 -6.59 28.29 -3.87
CA SER A 348 -5.45 29.11 -3.47
C SER A 348 -5.41 29.20 -1.93
N PRO A 349 -4.27 28.98 -1.31
CA PRO A 349 -2.88 28.94 -1.78
C PRO A 349 -2.35 27.54 -2.17
N GLY A 350 -3.12 26.68 -2.76
CA GLY A 350 -2.69 25.33 -3.14
C GLY A 350 -2.64 24.38 -1.94
N ILE A 351 -3.70 24.39 -1.16
CA ILE A 351 -3.88 23.45 -0.05
C ILE A 351 -4.05 22.05 -0.60
N ALA A 352 -3.65 21.06 0.17
CA ALA A 352 -3.92 19.67 -0.16
C ALA A 352 -5.41 19.51 -0.45
N GLY A 353 -5.74 18.89 -1.58
CA GLY A 353 -7.12 18.63 -1.96
C GLY A 353 -7.89 17.98 -0.82
N GLY A 354 -9.19 18.12 -0.76
CA GLY A 354 -10.02 17.41 0.21
C GLY A 354 -9.90 15.87 0.07
N SER A 355 -8.89 15.44 -0.64
CA SER A 355 -8.50 14.08 -0.95
C SER A 355 -7.61 13.48 0.13
N MET A 356 -7.45 12.20 0.07
CA MET A 356 -6.63 11.42 0.98
C MET A 356 -5.14 11.43 0.64
N SER A 357 -4.71 12.22 -0.36
CA SER A 357 -3.37 12.11 -0.93
C SER A 357 -2.27 12.46 0.04
N VAL A 358 -2.49 13.45 0.91
CA VAL A 358 -1.53 13.77 1.98
C VAL A 358 -2.32 13.95 3.27
N TYR A 359 -2.60 12.87 3.94
CA TYR A 359 -3.65 12.72 4.96
C TYR A 359 -3.69 13.79 6.07
N ASN A 360 -2.54 14.21 6.57
CA ASN A 360 -2.46 15.06 7.76
C ASN A 360 -1.61 16.32 7.53
N HIS A 361 -1.42 16.73 6.26
CA HIS A 361 -0.49 17.80 5.91
C HIS A 361 -1.17 18.90 5.10
N PHE A 362 -0.63 20.10 5.15
CA PHE A 362 -1.15 21.23 4.41
C PHE A 362 -0.76 21.25 2.94
N GLY A 363 0.42 20.75 2.63
CA GLY A 363 0.97 20.74 1.29
C GLY A 363 0.76 19.43 0.54
N HIS A 364 1.36 19.37 -0.60
CA HIS A 364 1.56 18.17 -1.40
C HIS A 364 3.05 17.83 -1.42
N PHE A 365 3.42 16.71 -2.02
CA PHE A 365 4.84 16.37 -2.17
C PHE A 365 5.56 17.34 -3.09
N LEU A 366 6.83 17.59 -2.78
CA LEU A 366 7.71 18.40 -3.62
C LEU A 366 7.97 17.69 -4.95
N ARG A 367 7.74 18.41 -6.05
CA ARG A 367 8.11 17.99 -7.41
C ARG A 367 9.42 18.64 -7.82
N LYS A 368 10.33 17.87 -8.41
CA LYS A 368 11.50 18.45 -9.07
C LYS A 368 11.11 19.09 -10.40
N THR A 369 11.31 20.38 -10.53
CA THR A 369 10.89 21.18 -11.71
C THR A 369 12.01 21.46 -12.72
N SER A 370 13.27 21.27 -12.32
CA SER A 370 14.44 21.47 -13.17
C SER A 370 15.63 20.64 -12.67
N SER A 371 16.68 20.53 -13.47
CA SER A 371 17.91 19.84 -13.08
C SER A 371 18.62 20.46 -11.87
N THR A 372 18.41 21.74 -11.60
CA THR A 372 19.00 22.48 -10.48
C THR A 372 18.05 22.63 -9.29
N ALA A 373 16.76 22.22 -9.44
CA ALA A 373 15.82 22.24 -8.34
C ALA A 373 16.15 21.15 -7.30
N PRO A 374 15.74 21.33 -6.04
CA PRO A 374 15.86 20.27 -5.03
C PRO A 374 15.18 18.98 -5.48
N ASP A 375 15.73 17.85 -5.04
CA ASP A 375 15.12 16.54 -5.28
C ASP A 375 13.74 16.47 -4.59
N GLY A 376 12.74 16.10 -5.37
CA GLY A 376 11.38 15.87 -4.94
C GLY A 376 11.14 14.43 -4.48
N VAL A 377 9.85 14.08 -4.36
CA VAL A 377 9.42 12.75 -3.90
C VAL A 377 9.94 11.66 -4.81
N GLU A 378 9.83 11.82 -6.13
CA GLU A 378 10.22 10.78 -7.09
C GLU A 378 11.74 10.54 -7.07
N GLU A 379 12.56 11.59 -7.07
CA GLU A 379 14.00 11.44 -7.02
C GLU A 379 14.46 10.76 -5.73
N LYS A 380 13.87 11.12 -4.60
CA LYS A 380 14.18 10.48 -3.31
C LYS A 380 13.82 8.99 -3.32
N MET A 381 12.63 8.64 -3.81
CA MET A 381 12.18 7.26 -3.93
C MET A 381 13.05 6.46 -4.89
N VAL A 382 13.33 7.01 -6.09
CA VAL A 382 14.15 6.35 -7.11
C VAL A 382 15.57 6.13 -6.60
N ALA A 383 16.18 7.12 -5.96
CA ALA A 383 17.53 7.00 -5.41
C ALA A 383 17.60 5.92 -4.31
N ALA A 384 16.65 5.92 -3.37
CA ALA A 384 16.61 4.96 -2.27
C ALA A 384 16.42 3.52 -2.78
N ILE A 385 15.39 3.28 -3.61
CA ILE A 385 15.10 1.95 -4.14
C ILE A 385 16.26 1.45 -5.03
N THR A 386 16.84 2.32 -5.89
CA THR A 386 18.00 1.94 -6.73
C THR A 386 19.17 1.48 -5.88
N ARG A 387 19.50 2.20 -4.80
CA ARG A 387 20.57 1.83 -3.87
C ARG A 387 20.31 0.48 -3.21
N MET A 388 19.08 0.22 -2.77
CA MET A 388 18.70 -1.04 -2.11
C MET A 388 18.68 -2.22 -3.09
N LEU A 389 18.38 -1.98 -4.38
CA LEU A 389 18.38 -3.01 -5.43
C LEU A 389 19.80 -3.37 -5.92
N ALA A 390 20.75 -2.50 -5.75
CA ALA A 390 22.17 -2.77 -6.05
C ALA A 390 22.73 -3.84 -5.10
#